data_9f4bab44f0672fce85104a8a84a329f3
#
_entry.id   9f4bab44f0672fce85104a8a84a329f3
#
_cell.length_a   1.000
_cell.length_b   1.000
_cell.length_c   1.000
_cell.angle_alpha   90.00
_cell.angle_beta   90.00
_cell.angle_gamma   90.00
#
_symmetry.space_group_name_H-M   'P 1'
#
loop_
_entity.id
_entity.type
_entity.pdbx_description
1 polymer ?
#
loop_
_entity_poly.entity_id
_entity_poly.type
_entity_poly.pdbx_seq_one_letter_code
_entity_poly.pdbx_strand_id
1 'polypeptide(L)'
;MTERATQALVKLALEPEWEARLEPNSYGFRPGRSCHDAVVAIYNAISSKSKYVLDADIAKCFDRINHQALLEKLNTFPKLRRQIKAWLKSGVMDSKTLFPTSEGTPQGGLFRHYWLI
;
A
#
# COMPACT_ATOMS: atom_id res chain seq x y z
N MET A 1 13.99 -16.12 0.34
CA MET A 1 14.40 -15.41 -0.90
C MET A 1 13.35 -15.52 -2.00
N THR A 2 12.85 -16.70 -2.28
CA THR A 2 11.86 -16.96 -3.35
C THR A 2 10.56 -16.16 -3.17
N GLU A 3 10.05 -16.04 -1.96
CA GLU A 3 8.83 -15.28 -1.63
C GLU A 3 8.93 -13.79 -1.98
N ARG A 4 10.05 -13.15 -1.66
CA ARG A 4 10.28 -11.74 -1.97
C ARG A 4 10.34 -11.49 -3.47
N ALA A 5 10.98 -12.39 -4.22
CA ALA A 5 11.03 -12.31 -5.68
C ALA A 5 9.63 -12.47 -6.30
N THR A 6 8.83 -13.41 -5.80
CA THR A 6 7.45 -13.62 -6.25
C THR A 6 6.56 -12.40 -5.93
N GLN A 7 6.72 -11.81 -4.76
CA GLN A 7 6.02 -10.58 -4.40
C GLN A 7 6.41 -9.41 -5.31
N ALA A 8 7.70 -9.27 -5.64
CA ALA A 8 8.16 -8.23 -6.56
C ALA A 8 7.56 -8.40 -7.97
N LEU A 9 7.46 -9.64 -8.46
CA LEU A 9 6.83 -9.94 -9.73
C LEU A 9 5.33 -9.58 -9.74
N VAL A 10 4.61 -9.90 -8.67
CA VAL A 10 3.19 -9.53 -8.50
C VAL A 10 3.03 -8.01 -8.45
N LYS A 11 3.94 -7.31 -7.78
CA LYS A 11 3.97 -5.85 -7.79
C LYS A 11 4.06 -5.29 -9.21
N LEU A 12 5.01 -5.77 -9.99
CA LEU A 12 5.17 -5.34 -11.38
C LEU A 12 3.91 -5.57 -12.23
N ALA A 13 3.18 -6.63 -11.96
CA ALA A 13 1.94 -6.93 -12.66
C ALA A 13 0.77 -6.01 -12.27
N LEU A 14 0.67 -5.63 -10.99
CA LEU A 14 -0.42 -4.81 -10.47
C LEU A 14 -0.16 -3.30 -10.62
N GLU A 15 1.10 -2.88 -10.60
CA GLU A 15 1.50 -1.47 -10.54
C GLU A 15 0.93 -0.61 -11.68
N PRO A 16 0.94 -1.01 -12.96
CA PRO A 16 0.43 -0.17 -14.03
C PRO A 16 -1.06 0.15 -13.89
N GLU A 17 -1.86 -0.83 -13.51
CA GLU A 17 -3.30 -0.66 -13.33
C GLU A 17 -3.60 0.28 -12.15
N TRP A 18 -2.92 0.08 -11.03
CA TRP A 18 -3.14 0.87 -9.83
C TRP A 18 -2.57 2.28 -9.95
N GLU A 19 -1.42 2.43 -10.62
CA GLU A 19 -0.85 3.75 -10.90
C GLU A 19 -1.80 4.63 -11.71
N ALA A 20 -2.53 4.05 -12.65
CA ALA A 20 -3.53 4.76 -13.44
C ALA A 20 -4.78 5.20 -12.63
N ARG A 21 -5.04 4.54 -11.51
CA ARG A 21 -6.19 4.84 -10.62
C ARG A 21 -5.85 5.79 -9.48
N LEU A 22 -4.57 6.01 -9.22
CA LEU A 22 -4.11 6.87 -8.12
C LEU A 22 -4.43 8.34 -8.39
N GLU A 23 -4.79 9.04 -7.33
CA GLU A 23 -4.97 10.49 -7.38
C GLU A 23 -3.70 11.19 -7.87
N PRO A 24 -3.80 12.17 -8.80
CA PRO A 24 -2.65 12.85 -9.37
C PRO A 24 -1.74 13.53 -8.33
N ASN A 25 -2.31 13.99 -7.22
CA ASN A 25 -1.59 14.67 -6.15
C ASN A 25 -1.16 13.75 -5.00
N SER A 26 -1.26 12.43 -5.18
CA SER A 26 -0.68 11.47 -4.26
C SER A 26 0.77 11.17 -4.66
N TYR A 27 1.72 11.33 -3.74
CA TYR A 27 3.16 11.26 -4.04
C TYR A 27 3.85 10.09 -3.34
N GLY A 28 3.33 9.63 -2.21
CA GLY A 28 3.97 8.61 -1.40
C GLY A 28 4.11 7.28 -2.12
N PHE A 29 5.32 6.72 -2.13
CA PHE A 29 5.64 5.38 -2.62
C PHE A 29 5.28 5.07 -4.07
N ARG A 30 5.07 6.07 -4.89
CA ARG A 30 4.74 5.90 -6.31
C ARG A 30 6.00 5.90 -7.18
N PRO A 31 6.05 5.08 -8.24
CA PRO A 31 7.14 5.15 -9.21
C PRO A 31 7.15 6.50 -9.91
N GLY A 32 8.34 7.06 -10.13
CA GLY A 32 8.50 8.35 -10.80
C GLY A 32 8.02 9.58 -10.00
N ARG A 33 7.65 9.42 -8.74
CA ARG A 33 7.29 10.50 -7.83
C ARG A 33 8.29 10.60 -6.69
N SER A 34 8.63 11.83 -6.29
CA SER A 34 9.57 12.10 -5.20
C SER A 34 8.97 13.03 -4.15
N CYS A 35 9.62 13.11 -2.99
CA CYS A 35 9.24 14.09 -1.98
C CYS A 35 9.42 15.55 -2.48
N HIS A 36 10.37 15.79 -3.38
CA HIS A 36 10.56 17.10 -3.99
C HIS A 36 9.36 17.50 -4.85
N ASP A 37 8.77 16.56 -5.59
CA ASP A 37 7.56 16.83 -6.38
C ASP A 37 6.38 17.20 -5.46
N ALA A 38 6.24 16.55 -4.32
CA ALA A 38 5.24 16.87 -3.32
C ALA A 38 5.44 18.28 -2.75
N VAL A 39 6.67 18.63 -2.40
CA VAL A 39 7.00 19.98 -1.89
C VAL A 39 6.68 21.06 -2.94
N VAL A 40 7.04 20.85 -4.19
CA VAL A 40 6.72 21.78 -5.28
C VAL A 40 5.21 21.93 -5.47
N ALA A 41 4.46 20.84 -5.42
CA ALA A 41 3.01 20.89 -5.53
C ALA A 41 2.35 21.66 -4.37
N ILE A 42 2.81 21.44 -3.14
CA ILE A 42 2.36 22.17 -1.95
C ILE A 42 2.68 23.66 -2.10
N TYR A 43 3.92 24.00 -2.46
CA TYR A 43 4.34 25.38 -2.67
C TYR A 43 3.44 26.09 -3.68
N ASN A 44 3.23 25.49 -4.84
CA ASN A 44 2.36 26.04 -5.89
C ASN A 44 0.91 26.20 -5.40
N ALA A 45 0.45 25.30 -4.54
CA ALA A 45 -0.92 25.36 -4.02
C ALA A 45 -1.14 26.50 -3.02
N ILE A 46 -0.13 26.86 -2.22
CA ILE A 46 -0.26 27.83 -1.12
C ILE A 46 0.34 29.21 -1.45
N SER A 47 1.20 29.31 -2.48
CA SER A 47 1.96 30.54 -2.77
C SER A 47 1.10 31.74 -3.18
N SER A 48 -0.05 31.51 -3.78
CA SER A 48 -0.89 32.58 -4.35
C SER A 48 -2.10 32.98 -3.50
N LYS A 49 -2.53 32.14 -2.57
CA LYS A 49 -3.73 32.37 -1.73
C LYS A 49 -3.60 31.67 -0.38
N SER A 50 -4.12 32.33 0.66
CA SER A 50 -4.28 31.68 1.97
C SER A 50 -5.19 30.45 1.86
N LYS A 51 -4.76 29.33 2.40
CA LYS A 51 -5.50 28.05 2.42
C LYS A 51 -5.42 27.41 3.79
N TYR A 52 -6.44 26.64 4.11
CA TYR A 52 -6.40 25.74 5.26
C TYR A 52 -5.58 24.50 4.93
N VAL A 53 -4.83 24.02 5.90
CA VAL A 53 -4.05 22.78 5.80
C VAL A 53 -4.67 21.76 6.74
N LEU A 54 -5.00 20.60 6.20
CA LEU A 54 -5.38 19.44 6.98
C LEU A 54 -4.16 18.53 7.12
N ASP A 55 -3.65 18.40 8.34
CA ASP A 55 -2.66 17.39 8.69
C ASP A 55 -3.40 16.23 9.37
N ALA A 56 -3.45 15.09 8.69
CA ALA A 56 -4.21 13.94 9.14
C ALA A 56 -3.41 12.65 8.96
N ASP A 57 -3.48 11.78 9.95
CA ASP A 57 -2.89 10.44 9.92
C ASP A 57 -3.92 9.38 10.34
N ILE A 58 -3.79 8.19 9.79
CA ILE A 58 -4.67 7.06 10.12
C ILE A 58 -3.96 6.17 11.13
N ALA A 59 -4.43 6.20 12.38
CA ALA A 59 -3.86 5.42 13.46
C ALA A 59 -3.91 3.92 13.14
N LYS A 60 -2.76 3.26 13.23
CA LYS A 60 -2.63 1.80 13.03
C LYS A 60 -3.22 1.28 11.71
N CYS A 61 -3.17 2.09 10.65
CA CYS A 61 -3.74 1.74 9.36
C CYS A 61 -3.31 0.34 8.89
N PHE A 62 -2.01 0.07 8.88
CA PHE A 62 -1.47 -1.20 8.39
C PHE A 62 -1.69 -2.38 9.33
N ASP A 63 -1.86 -2.13 10.62
CA ASP A 63 -2.13 -3.17 11.61
C ASP A 63 -3.59 -3.64 11.60
N ARG A 64 -4.49 -2.84 11.01
CA ARG A 64 -5.93 -3.08 11.00
C ARG A 64 -6.56 -3.24 9.62
N ILE A 65 -5.75 -3.41 8.58
CA ILE A 65 -6.28 -3.64 7.24
C ILE A 65 -7.12 -4.92 7.22
N ASN A 66 -8.37 -4.80 6.78
CA ASN A 66 -9.25 -5.94 6.59
C ASN A 66 -8.81 -6.71 5.34
N HIS A 67 -8.40 -7.97 5.50
CA HIS A 67 -7.89 -8.81 4.42
C HIS A 67 -8.95 -9.06 3.33
N GLN A 68 -10.21 -9.25 3.71
CA GLN A 68 -11.28 -9.50 2.75
C GLN A 68 -11.54 -8.26 1.88
N ALA A 69 -11.65 -7.09 2.49
CA ALA A 69 -11.83 -5.83 1.76
C ALA A 69 -10.67 -5.54 0.81
N LEU A 70 -9.43 -5.81 1.23
CA LEU A 70 -8.25 -5.68 0.37
C LEU A 70 -8.33 -6.62 -0.84
N LEU A 71 -8.70 -7.88 -0.65
CA LEU A 71 -8.81 -8.86 -1.73
C LEU A 71 -9.95 -8.53 -2.70
N GLU A 72 -11.04 -7.96 -2.23
CA GLU A 72 -12.14 -7.48 -3.05
C GLU A 72 -11.73 -6.26 -3.86
N LYS A 73 -11.05 -5.32 -3.23
CA LYS A 73 -10.53 -4.12 -3.90
C LYS A 73 -9.53 -4.44 -5.00
N LEU A 74 -8.62 -5.37 -4.75
CA LEU A 74 -7.63 -5.81 -5.74
C LEU A 74 -8.27 -6.52 -6.94
N ASN A 75 -9.41 -7.19 -6.73
CA ASN A 75 -10.19 -7.85 -7.79
C ASN A 75 -9.35 -8.65 -8.80
N THR A 76 -8.42 -9.45 -8.31
CA THR A 76 -7.50 -10.23 -9.12
C THR A 76 -8.07 -11.61 -9.48
N PHE A 77 -7.46 -12.27 -10.47
CA PHE A 77 -7.87 -13.61 -10.87
C PHE A 77 -7.63 -14.64 -9.73
N PRO A 78 -8.39 -15.76 -9.70
CA PRO A 78 -8.47 -16.64 -8.53
C PRO A 78 -7.14 -17.21 -8.04
N LYS A 79 -6.21 -17.52 -8.93
CA LYS A 79 -4.89 -18.05 -8.56
C LYS A 79 -4.06 -17.01 -7.80
N LEU A 80 -4.02 -15.79 -8.30
CA LEU A 80 -3.30 -14.69 -7.65
C LEU A 80 -3.97 -14.30 -6.32
N ARG A 81 -5.30 -14.24 -6.30
CA ARG A 81 -6.07 -13.97 -5.08
C ARG A 81 -5.77 -14.97 -3.96
N ARG A 82 -5.65 -16.27 -4.29
CA ARG A 82 -5.26 -17.29 -3.31
C ARG A 82 -3.86 -17.08 -2.77
N GLN A 83 -2.93 -16.73 -3.63
CA GLN A 83 -1.55 -16.46 -3.23
C GLN A 83 -1.44 -15.23 -2.32
N ILE A 84 -2.12 -14.14 -2.67
CA ILE A 84 -2.17 -12.91 -1.84
C ILE A 84 -2.80 -13.22 -0.48
N LYS A 85 -3.91 -13.97 -0.47
CA LYS A 85 -4.57 -14.40 0.77
C LYS A 85 -3.64 -15.23 1.67
N ALA A 86 -2.85 -16.13 1.08
CA ALA A 86 -1.86 -16.91 1.81
C ALA A 86 -0.79 -16.02 2.44
N TRP A 87 -0.28 -15.03 1.72
CA TRP A 87 0.69 -14.07 2.25
C TRP A 87 0.13 -13.22 3.39
N LEU A 88 -1.09 -12.73 3.26
CA LEU A 88 -1.75 -11.96 4.32
C LEU A 88 -1.95 -12.77 5.61
N LYS A 89 -2.21 -14.07 5.47
CA LYS A 89 -2.40 -14.99 6.60
C LYS A 89 -1.12 -15.59 7.16
N SER A 90 0.03 -15.36 6.53
CA SER A 90 1.29 -16.02 6.92
C SER A 90 1.74 -15.70 8.35
N GLY A 91 1.22 -14.61 8.93
CA GLY A 91 1.54 -14.25 10.30
C GLY A 91 2.90 -13.56 10.48
N VAL A 92 3.19 -13.20 11.71
CA VAL A 92 4.45 -12.58 12.11
C VAL A 92 5.19 -13.55 13.03
N MET A 93 6.48 -13.79 12.77
CA MET A 93 7.34 -14.52 13.67
C MET A 93 8.02 -13.56 14.64
N ASP A 94 7.77 -13.76 15.92
CA ASP A 94 8.50 -13.10 16.98
C ASP A 94 9.14 -14.14 17.89
N SER A 95 10.45 -14.01 18.14
CA SER A 95 11.22 -14.89 19.03
C SER A 95 10.96 -16.38 18.81
N LYS A 96 10.87 -16.85 17.56
CA LYS A 96 10.56 -18.24 17.14
C LYS A 96 9.11 -18.70 17.32
N THR A 97 8.20 -17.83 17.72
CA THR A 97 6.77 -18.13 17.79
C THR A 97 6.02 -17.48 16.64
N LEU A 98 5.20 -18.27 15.94
CA LEU A 98 4.38 -17.79 14.84
C LEU A 98 3.06 -17.23 15.39
N PHE A 99 2.79 -15.96 15.15
CA PHE A 99 1.52 -15.32 15.45
C PHE A 99 0.70 -15.20 14.16
N PRO A 100 -0.38 -15.98 13.99
CA PRO A 100 -1.26 -15.81 12.82
C PRO A 100 -1.92 -14.43 12.84
N THR A 101 -1.93 -13.75 11.70
CA THR A 101 -2.59 -12.46 11.55
C THR A 101 -3.98 -12.64 10.96
N SER A 102 -5.00 -12.16 11.67
CA SER A 102 -6.38 -12.05 11.17
C SER A 102 -6.62 -10.75 10.44
N GLU A 103 -5.88 -9.72 10.78
CA GLU A 103 -5.93 -8.37 10.22
C GLU A 103 -4.52 -7.82 10.02
N GLY A 104 -4.42 -6.79 9.20
CA GLY A 104 -3.19 -6.08 8.99
C GLY A 104 -2.24 -6.68 7.97
N THR A 105 -1.22 -5.92 7.64
CA THR A 105 -0.10 -6.34 6.80
C THR A 105 1.22 -5.95 7.46
N PRO A 106 2.28 -6.79 7.37
CA PRO A 106 3.57 -6.44 7.95
C PRO A 106 4.14 -5.16 7.34
N GLN A 107 4.78 -4.36 8.17
CA GLN A 107 5.48 -3.16 7.71
C GLN A 107 6.53 -3.52 6.64
N GLY A 108 6.52 -2.81 5.52
CA GLY A 108 7.37 -3.13 4.36
C GLY A 108 6.80 -4.22 3.44
N GLY A 109 5.59 -4.70 3.71
CA GLY A 109 4.88 -5.61 2.81
C GLY A 109 4.44 -4.93 1.51
N LEU A 110 4.39 -5.74 0.43
CA LEU A 110 4.09 -5.29 -0.93
C LEU A 110 2.77 -4.55 -1.08
N PHE A 111 1.76 -4.99 -0.34
CA PHE A 111 0.37 -4.53 -0.49
C PHE A 111 0.05 -3.26 0.31
N ARG A 112 0.99 -2.75 1.06
CA ARG A 112 0.84 -1.53 1.84
C ARG A 112 0.38 -0.34 1.00
N HIS A 113 0.87 -0.25 -0.23
CA HIS A 113 0.60 0.90 -1.10
C HIS A 113 -0.78 0.89 -1.75
N TYR A 114 -1.38 -0.28 -1.91
CA TYR A 114 -2.65 -0.43 -2.63
C TYR A 114 -3.90 -0.26 -1.75
N TRP A 115 -3.72 -0.18 -0.44
CA TRP A 115 -4.85 -0.02 0.48
C TRP A 115 -5.34 1.42 0.63
N LEU A 116 -4.43 2.39 0.54
CA LEU A 116 -4.73 3.81 0.74
C LEU A 116 -5.39 4.51 -0.46
N ILE A 117 -5.74 3.76 -1.48
CA ILE A 117 -6.37 4.27 -2.70
C ILE A 117 -7.90 4.13 -2.59
#